data_09ae164c5b6e0ac14fc21ace7c6c5289
#
_entry.id   09ae164c5b6e0ac14fc21ace7c6c5289
#
_cell.length_a   1.000
_cell.length_b   1.000
_cell.length_c   1.000
_cell.angle_alpha   90.00
_cell.angle_beta   90.00
_cell.angle_gamma   90.00
#
_symmetry.space_group_name_H-M   'P 1'
#
loop_
_entity.id
_entity.type
_entity.pdbx_description
1 polymer ?
#
loop_
_entity_poly.entity_id
_entity_poly.type
_entity_poly.pdbx_seq_one_letter_code
_entity_poly.pdbx_strand_id
1 'polypeptide(L)'
;MKKLKFIIGTVGVFSLIGNVFANDEELLKKAKMYFKPLPKEIPAPKSNPTTKEKVELGKKLYYDPRLSLSGVISCNTCHNLATYGVDNVPTSLGHKFMTGGRNAPTVLNAGFHVAQFWDGRAKDLEEQAKGPILAHVEMAMPNPDFVVLKLKTIPGYVKEFKKVFPKDKDPITYDNVAKAIAAFERTLTTPSRFDKFLMGDTKALTKKEKEGLRLFIDKGCAGCHNGVAVGGGMFAKFGIFKPYPTADLGKYKLTKKEQDKFVFKVPSLRNIARTYPYFHDGQVWDLRKAVKIMGETQLGIKLTDNEVDKIVAFLNSLTGEIPKDALKLPVLPPSTPETPKPKAN
;
A
#
# COMPACT_ATOMS: atom_id res chain seq x y z
N MET A 1 11.65 -56.51 -52.88
CA MET A 1 12.23 -55.69 -51.84
C MET A 1 11.49 -54.33 -51.86
N LYS A 2 10.44 -54.19 -51.03
CA LYS A 2 9.68 -52.91 -50.90
C LYS A 2 10.17 -52.18 -49.64
N LYS A 3 10.69 -50.93 -49.79
CA LYS A 3 11.12 -50.10 -48.68
C LYS A 3 9.90 -49.48 -48.01
N LEU A 4 9.68 -49.82 -46.76
CA LEU A 4 8.68 -49.22 -45.89
C LEU A 4 9.25 -47.92 -45.33
N LYS A 5 8.65 -46.78 -45.69
CA LYS A 5 8.99 -45.46 -45.07
C LYS A 5 8.19 -45.30 -43.80
N PHE A 6 8.91 -45.20 -42.67
CA PHE A 6 8.33 -44.78 -41.38
C PHE A 6 8.04 -43.27 -41.44
N ILE A 7 6.77 -42.92 -41.35
CA ILE A 7 6.34 -41.56 -41.03
C ILE A 7 6.13 -41.52 -39.53
N ILE A 8 7.11 -40.98 -38.76
CA ILE A 8 6.98 -40.76 -37.33
C ILE A 8 6.36 -39.38 -37.15
N GLY A 9 5.22 -39.35 -36.51
CA GLY A 9 4.32 -38.26 -36.41
C GLY A 9 4.76 -37.11 -35.51
N THR A 10 4.47 -35.92 -35.99
CA THR A 10 4.48 -34.61 -35.31
C THR A 10 3.17 -34.30 -34.57
N VAL A 11 2.43 -35.29 -34.09
CA VAL A 11 1.09 -35.09 -33.48
C VAL A 11 1.13 -34.79 -31.97
N GLY A 12 2.24 -35.12 -31.29
CA GLY A 12 2.28 -34.99 -29.81
C GLY A 12 2.51 -33.58 -29.24
N VAL A 13 3.16 -32.68 -30.01
CA VAL A 13 3.59 -31.33 -29.49
C VAL A 13 2.44 -30.35 -29.56
N PHE A 14 1.58 -30.40 -30.57
CA PHE A 14 0.45 -29.46 -30.70
C PHE A 14 -0.64 -29.69 -29.65
N SER A 15 -0.90 -30.93 -29.22
CA SER A 15 -1.92 -31.26 -28.21
C SER A 15 -1.53 -30.76 -26.79
N LEU A 16 -0.24 -30.82 -26.43
CA LEU A 16 0.25 -30.31 -25.14
C LEU A 16 0.23 -28.79 -25.06
N ILE A 17 0.59 -28.13 -26.16
CA ILE A 17 0.57 -26.65 -26.23
C ILE A 17 -0.88 -26.16 -26.18
N GLY A 18 -1.80 -26.77 -26.90
CA GLY A 18 -3.22 -26.38 -26.88
C GLY A 18 -3.86 -26.49 -25.50
N ASN A 19 -3.56 -27.52 -24.71
CA ASN A 19 -4.05 -27.71 -23.35
C ASN A 19 -3.46 -26.68 -22.35
N VAL A 20 -2.22 -26.24 -22.54
CA VAL A 20 -1.60 -25.23 -21.69
C VAL A 20 -2.23 -23.85 -21.93
N PHE A 21 -2.49 -23.49 -23.19
CA PHE A 21 -3.13 -22.20 -23.52
C PHE A 21 -4.59 -22.16 -23.03
N ALA A 22 -5.37 -23.22 -23.25
CA ALA A 22 -6.74 -23.28 -22.74
C ALA A 22 -6.81 -23.15 -21.22
N ASN A 23 -5.86 -23.72 -20.50
CA ASN A 23 -5.75 -23.64 -19.04
C ASN A 23 -5.34 -22.25 -18.56
N ASP A 24 -4.52 -21.50 -19.30
CA ASP A 24 -4.10 -20.13 -18.94
C ASP A 24 -5.20 -19.11 -19.19
N GLU A 25 -5.97 -19.26 -20.30
CA GLU A 25 -7.14 -18.40 -20.59
C GLU A 25 -8.26 -18.61 -19.56
N GLU A 26 -8.50 -19.84 -19.15
CA GLU A 26 -9.46 -20.16 -18.09
C GLU A 26 -9.04 -19.51 -16.76
N LEU A 27 -7.76 -19.60 -16.40
CA LEU A 27 -7.23 -18.95 -15.20
C LEU A 27 -7.37 -17.43 -15.28
N LEU A 28 -7.07 -16.83 -16.44
CA LEU A 28 -7.23 -15.40 -16.67
C LEU A 28 -8.70 -14.97 -16.49
N LYS A 29 -9.64 -15.72 -17.08
CA LYS A 29 -11.08 -15.47 -16.92
C LYS A 29 -11.49 -15.55 -15.46
N LYS A 30 -11.04 -16.59 -14.75
CA LYS A 30 -11.29 -16.76 -13.31
C LYS A 30 -10.69 -15.64 -12.49
N ALA A 31 -9.44 -15.23 -12.77
CA ALA A 31 -8.78 -14.13 -12.06
C ALA A 31 -9.51 -12.80 -12.24
N LYS A 32 -10.01 -12.49 -13.44
CA LYS A 32 -10.77 -11.26 -13.73
C LYS A 32 -12.10 -11.15 -12.97
N MET A 33 -12.62 -12.25 -12.42
CA MET A 33 -13.80 -12.19 -11.54
C MET A 33 -13.47 -11.56 -10.17
N TYR A 34 -12.23 -11.67 -9.72
CA TYR A 34 -11.80 -11.18 -8.41
C TYR A 34 -10.94 -9.92 -8.51
N PHE A 35 -10.14 -9.76 -9.56
CA PHE A 35 -9.09 -8.76 -9.65
C PHE A 35 -9.27 -7.83 -10.86
N LYS A 36 -8.78 -6.61 -10.70
CA LYS A 36 -8.67 -5.63 -11.78
C LYS A 36 -7.22 -5.15 -11.87
N PRO A 37 -6.69 -4.90 -13.08
CA PRO A 37 -5.36 -4.31 -13.21
C PRO A 37 -5.35 -2.90 -12.62
N LEU A 38 -4.17 -2.44 -12.18
CA LEU A 38 -3.99 -1.06 -11.75
C LEU A 38 -4.24 -0.10 -12.91
N PRO A 39 -5.09 0.91 -12.75
CA PRO A 39 -5.18 2.01 -13.70
C PRO A 39 -3.88 2.84 -13.68
N LYS A 40 -3.68 3.64 -14.72
CA LYS A 40 -2.49 4.52 -14.82
C LYS A 40 -2.42 5.51 -13.65
N GLU A 41 -3.55 5.98 -13.18
CA GLU A 41 -3.67 6.99 -12.13
C GLU A 41 -4.73 6.57 -11.11
N ILE A 42 -4.51 6.95 -9.86
CA ILE A 42 -5.53 6.84 -8.81
C ILE A 42 -6.53 7.97 -9.01
N PRO A 43 -7.85 7.69 -9.07
CA PRO A 43 -8.88 8.71 -9.22
C PRO A 43 -8.81 9.76 -8.11
N ALA A 44 -8.74 11.02 -8.49
CA ALA A 44 -8.78 12.14 -7.55
C ALA A 44 -10.23 12.59 -7.29
N PRO A 45 -10.60 12.99 -6.06
CA PRO A 45 -11.89 13.59 -5.80
C PRO A 45 -11.99 14.96 -6.48
N LYS A 46 -13.21 15.36 -6.88
CA LYS A 46 -13.46 16.67 -7.49
C LYS A 46 -12.98 17.84 -6.62
N SER A 47 -13.04 17.69 -5.31
CA SER A 47 -12.57 18.67 -4.32
C SER A 47 -11.04 18.82 -4.25
N ASN A 48 -10.30 17.83 -4.78
CA ASN A 48 -8.83 17.85 -4.78
C ASN A 48 -8.27 17.19 -6.06
N PRO A 49 -8.41 17.82 -7.23
CA PRO A 49 -7.84 17.28 -8.46
C PRO A 49 -6.31 17.21 -8.38
N THR A 50 -5.75 16.13 -8.90
CA THR A 50 -4.30 15.93 -8.97
C THR A 50 -3.74 16.75 -10.13
N THR A 51 -2.97 17.80 -9.83
CA THR A 51 -2.23 18.60 -10.81
C THR A 51 -0.74 18.44 -10.60
N LYS A 52 0.06 18.68 -11.64
CA LYS A 52 1.53 18.57 -11.56
C LYS A 52 2.11 19.43 -10.43
N GLU A 53 1.68 20.68 -10.33
CA GLU A 53 2.16 21.62 -9.30
C GLU A 53 1.79 21.15 -7.89
N LYS A 54 0.59 20.58 -7.72
CA LYS A 54 0.16 20.04 -6.43
C LYS A 54 0.94 18.80 -6.05
N VAL A 55 1.24 17.92 -7.00
CA VAL A 55 2.10 16.74 -6.81
C VAL A 55 3.51 17.15 -6.38
N GLU A 56 4.10 18.14 -7.04
CA GLU A 56 5.43 18.65 -6.69
C GLU A 56 5.46 19.26 -5.27
N LEU A 57 4.46 20.06 -4.91
CA LEU A 57 4.32 20.60 -3.55
C LEU A 57 4.12 19.47 -2.54
N GLY A 58 3.23 18.51 -2.84
CA GLY A 58 2.96 17.38 -1.97
C GLY A 58 4.18 16.50 -1.75
N LYS A 59 4.99 16.28 -2.78
CA LYS A 59 6.25 15.57 -2.67
C LYS A 59 7.22 16.27 -1.73
N LYS A 60 7.37 17.60 -1.81
CA LYS A 60 8.22 18.36 -0.88
C LYS A 60 7.74 18.20 0.55
N LEU A 61 6.42 18.35 0.79
CA LEU A 61 5.83 18.19 2.11
C LEU A 61 5.99 16.76 2.66
N TYR A 62 5.85 15.75 1.83
CA TYR A 62 6.05 14.35 2.19
C TYR A 62 7.48 14.05 2.68
N TYR A 63 8.48 14.70 2.08
CA TYR A 63 9.88 14.55 2.43
C TYR A 63 10.38 15.57 3.48
N ASP A 64 9.59 16.58 3.83
CA ASP A 64 10.05 17.66 4.70
C ASP A 64 9.97 17.32 6.19
N PRO A 65 11.12 17.09 6.87
CA PRO A 65 11.12 16.74 8.28
C PRO A 65 10.67 17.90 9.19
N ARG A 66 10.62 19.15 8.66
CA ARG A 66 10.12 20.31 9.40
C ARG A 66 8.63 20.24 9.71
N LEU A 67 7.89 19.31 9.09
CA LEU A 67 6.51 18.98 9.48
C LEU A 67 6.43 18.17 10.78
N SER A 68 7.55 17.87 11.43
CA SER A 68 7.58 17.34 12.79
C SER A 68 8.10 18.36 13.80
N LEU A 69 7.76 18.17 15.07
CA LEU A 69 8.22 19.04 16.17
C LEU A 69 9.73 18.96 16.33
N SER A 70 10.29 17.74 16.24
CA SER A 70 11.74 17.51 16.31
C SER A 70 12.50 17.97 15.07
N GLY A 71 11.83 18.18 13.94
CA GLY A 71 12.48 18.55 12.68
C GLY A 71 13.28 17.42 12.02
N VAL A 72 13.11 16.15 12.45
CA VAL A 72 13.85 14.98 11.92
C VAL A 72 12.95 13.87 11.36
N ILE A 73 11.64 14.00 11.51
CA ILE A 73 10.67 12.99 11.07
C ILE A 73 9.82 13.58 9.95
N SER A 74 9.75 12.87 8.83
CA SER A 74 8.87 13.19 7.70
C SER A 74 7.97 11.97 7.40
N CYS A 75 7.01 12.10 6.47
CA CYS A 75 6.23 10.94 6.02
C CYS A 75 7.16 9.83 5.49
N ASN A 76 8.22 10.22 4.75
CA ASN A 76 9.20 9.26 4.23
C ASN A 76 10.01 8.56 5.32
N THR A 77 10.01 9.02 6.56
CA THR A 77 10.73 8.34 7.65
C THR A 77 10.10 6.98 7.97
N CYS A 78 8.78 6.94 8.09
CA CYS A 78 8.01 5.71 8.39
C CYS A 78 7.52 5.00 7.11
N HIS A 79 7.35 5.75 6.01
CA HIS A 79 6.88 5.26 4.73
C HIS A 79 7.93 5.49 3.64
N ASN A 80 9.13 4.96 3.85
CA ASN A 80 10.27 5.17 2.96
C ASN A 80 10.00 4.56 1.57
N LEU A 81 9.96 5.41 0.56
CA LEU A 81 9.66 4.98 -0.80
C LEU A 81 10.74 4.04 -1.37
N ALA A 82 12.00 4.17 -0.96
CA ALA A 82 13.07 3.27 -1.39
C ALA A 82 12.91 1.84 -0.83
N THR A 83 12.16 1.67 0.25
CA THR A 83 11.83 0.38 0.88
C THR A 83 10.35 0.00 0.69
N TYR A 84 9.77 0.36 -0.46
CA TYR A 84 8.36 0.06 -0.80
C TYR A 84 7.33 0.73 0.12
N GLY A 85 7.64 1.94 0.61
CA GLY A 85 6.71 2.76 1.38
C GLY A 85 6.47 2.29 2.82
N VAL A 86 7.44 1.60 3.39
CA VAL A 86 7.48 1.13 4.79
C VAL A 86 8.88 1.35 5.37
N ASP A 87 9.04 1.25 6.68
CA ASP A 87 10.33 1.34 7.38
C ASP A 87 10.92 -0.02 7.80
N ASN A 88 10.21 -1.11 7.48
CA ASN A 88 10.62 -2.49 7.76
C ASN A 88 10.90 -2.77 9.25
N VAL A 89 10.20 -2.12 10.15
CA VAL A 89 10.23 -2.42 11.61
C VAL A 89 8.84 -2.75 12.12
N PRO A 90 8.68 -3.44 13.25
CA PRO A 90 7.36 -3.79 13.78
C PRO A 90 6.45 -2.58 14.01
N THR A 91 6.99 -1.54 14.63
CA THR A 91 6.34 -0.24 14.83
C THR A 91 7.35 0.88 14.63
N SER A 92 6.95 1.92 13.92
CA SER A 92 7.83 3.05 13.59
C SER A 92 8.29 3.82 14.82
N LEU A 93 9.52 4.33 14.76
CA LEU A 93 10.05 5.26 15.75
C LEU A 93 9.64 6.69 15.40
N GLY A 94 8.95 7.34 16.32
CA GLY A 94 8.52 8.72 16.17
C GLY A 94 9.24 9.68 17.13
N HIS A 95 8.55 10.76 17.51
CA HIS A 95 9.09 11.81 18.37
C HIS A 95 9.59 11.24 19.69
N LYS A 96 10.78 11.65 20.12
CA LYS A 96 11.47 11.14 21.33
C LYS A 96 11.63 9.61 21.36
N PHE A 97 11.79 8.98 20.19
CA PHE A 97 11.89 7.52 20.04
C PHE A 97 10.67 6.76 20.55
N MET A 98 9.52 7.42 20.72
CA MET A 98 8.26 6.74 21.02
C MET A 98 7.80 5.91 19.82
N THR A 99 7.07 4.84 20.10
CA THR A 99 6.53 3.95 19.07
C THR A 99 5.02 4.02 19.03
N GLY A 100 4.45 3.91 17.84
CA GLY A 100 3.04 3.65 17.65
C GLY A 100 2.64 2.24 18.04
N GLY A 101 1.35 1.97 18.11
CA GLY A 101 0.83 0.64 18.46
C GLY A 101 0.64 -0.32 17.28
N ARG A 102 0.96 0.10 16.06
CA ARG A 102 0.73 -0.68 14.83
C ARG A 102 1.86 -0.50 13.83
N ASN A 103 2.06 -1.54 13.03
CA ASN A 103 2.96 -1.51 11.88
C ASN A 103 2.52 -0.44 10.86
N ALA A 104 3.48 0.29 10.29
CA ALA A 104 3.22 1.28 9.24
C ALA A 104 2.87 0.58 7.92
N PRO A 105 1.62 0.67 7.42
CA PRO A 105 1.27 0.10 6.14
C PRO A 105 1.91 0.90 5.00
N THR A 106 2.18 0.24 3.87
CA THR A 106 2.71 0.94 2.70
C THR A 106 1.77 2.03 2.19
N VAL A 107 2.34 3.17 1.78
CA VAL A 107 1.63 4.25 1.07
C VAL A 107 1.43 3.95 -0.42
N LEU A 108 2.16 2.96 -0.96
CA LEU A 108 2.03 2.58 -2.37
C LEU A 108 0.63 2.02 -2.63
N ASN A 109 -0.03 2.53 -3.66
CA ASN A 109 -1.39 2.16 -4.04
C ASN A 109 -2.47 2.48 -2.99
N ALA A 110 -2.16 3.22 -1.91
CA ALA A 110 -3.08 3.45 -0.79
C ALA A 110 -4.36 4.20 -1.18
N GLY A 111 -4.34 5.02 -2.23
CA GLY A 111 -5.52 5.74 -2.69
C GLY A 111 -6.62 4.86 -3.31
N PHE A 112 -6.38 3.57 -3.52
CA PHE A 112 -7.41 2.61 -3.92
C PHE A 112 -8.16 1.98 -2.74
N HIS A 113 -7.76 2.27 -1.50
CA HIS A 113 -8.39 1.69 -0.33
C HIS A 113 -9.70 2.42 0.03
N VAL A 114 -10.67 1.69 0.59
CA VAL A 114 -11.96 2.24 1.04
C VAL A 114 -11.83 3.21 2.21
N ALA A 115 -10.76 3.11 2.98
CA ALA A 115 -10.40 3.97 4.10
C ALA A 115 -8.91 3.82 4.40
N GLN A 116 -8.35 4.74 5.19
CA GLN A 116 -6.94 4.70 5.57
C GLN A 116 -6.78 4.26 7.04
N PHE A 117 -5.55 3.87 7.41
CA PHE A 117 -5.19 3.16 8.63
C PHE A 117 -5.76 1.73 8.73
N TRP A 118 -5.24 0.93 9.66
CA TRP A 118 -5.70 -0.43 9.90
C TRP A 118 -7.16 -0.51 10.38
N ASP A 119 -7.61 0.49 11.14
CA ASP A 119 -8.96 0.57 11.70
C ASP A 119 -9.95 1.38 10.85
N GLY A 120 -9.47 2.02 9.77
CA GLY A 120 -10.29 2.82 8.87
C GLY A 120 -10.73 4.16 9.43
N ARG A 121 -10.01 4.71 10.43
CA ARG A 121 -10.38 5.98 11.09
C ARG A 121 -10.29 7.22 10.19
N ALA A 122 -9.62 7.15 9.04
CA ALA A 122 -9.62 8.20 8.03
C ALA A 122 -10.28 7.70 6.74
N LYS A 123 -11.20 8.49 6.20
CA LYS A 123 -12.01 8.12 5.03
C LYS A 123 -11.24 8.14 3.71
N ASP A 124 -10.20 8.98 3.62
CA ASP A 124 -9.42 9.23 2.40
C ASP A 124 -7.96 9.60 2.74
N LEU A 125 -7.15 9.86 1.71
CA LEU A 125 -5.75 10.25 1.88
C LEU A 125 -5.62 11.63 2.52
N GLU A 126 -6.52 12.56 2.22
CA GLU A 126 -6.53 13.92 2.78
C GLU A 126 -6.73 13.90 4.31
N GLU A 127 -7.64 13.07 4.77
CA GLU A 127 -7.87 12.93 6.20
C GLU A 127 -6.74 12.17 6.88
N GLN A 128 -6.19 11.15 6.22
CA GLN A 128 -5.05 10.40 6.72
C GLN A 128 -3.82 11.29 6.94
N ALA A 129 -3.46 12.13 5.97
CA ALA A 129 -2.26 12.97 6.03
C ALA A 129 -2.26 13.93 7.21
N LYS A 130 -3.40 14.29 7.76
CA LYS A 130 -3.53 15.15 8.95
C LYS A 130 -3.15 14.45 10.25
N GLY A 131 -3.44 13.15 10.37
CA GLY A 131 -3.28 12.41 11.63
C GLY A 131 -1.83 12.36 12.15
N PRO A 132 -0.88 11.79 11.38
CA PRO A 132 0.50 11.58 11.81
C PRO A 132 1.24 12.86 12.20
N ILE A 133 0.98 13.97 11.52
CA ILE A 133 1.62 15.27 11.79
C ILE A 133 1.35 15.74 13.23
N LEU A 134 0.14 15.49 13.75
CA LEU A 134 -0.27 15.89 15.10
C LEU A 134 -0.12 14.77 16.13
N ALA A 135 0.08 13.52 15.69
CA ALA A 135 0.19 12.40 16.61
C ALA A 135 1.45 12.52 17.48
N HIS A 136 1.25 12.58 18.80
CA HIS A 136 2.33 12.78 19.79
C HIS A 136 3.47 11.75 19.67
N VAL A 137 3.12 10.50 19.39
CA VAL A 137 4.09 9.40 19.23
C VAL A 137 4.70 9.32 17.81
N GLU A 138 4.28 10.20 16.87
CA GLU A 138 4.77 10.21 15.48
C GLU A 138 5.51 11.52 15.20
N MET A 139 4.87 12.52 14.59
CA MET A 139 5.51 13.81 14.23
C MET A 139 5.32 14.90 15.29
N ALA A 140 4.38 14.76 16.21
CA ALA A 140 4.17 15.52 17.44
C ALA A 140 4.02 17.06 17.28
N MET A 141 3.53 17.55 16.13
CA MET A 141 3.21 18.98 16.01
C MET A 141 2.10 19.34 17.01
N PRO A 142 2.22 20.51 17.70
CA PRO A 142 1.29 20.85 18.78
C PRO A 142 -0.17 21.00 18.32
N ASN A 143 -0.37 21.58 17.15
CA ASN A 143 -1.69 21.84 16.56
C ASN A 143 -1.56 22.24 15.08
N PRO A 144 -2.66 22.28 14.32
CA PRO A 144 -2.67 22.69 12.91
C PRO A 144 -2.13 24.10 12.67
N ASP A 145 -2.43 25.05 13.57
CA ASP A 145 -2.01 26.44 13.41
C ASP A 145 -0.50 26.59 13.49
N PHE A 146 0.17 25.79 14.32
CA PHE A 146 1.63 25.80 14.40
C PHE A 146 2.29 25.26 13.13
N VAL A 147 1.68 24.26 12.49
CA VAL A 147 2.14 23.75 11.17
C VAL A 147 2.03 24.86 10.12
N VAL A 148 0.87 25.54 10.07
CA VAL A 148 0.60 26.64 9.15
C VAL A 148 1.56 27.80 9.40
N LEU A 149 1.74 28.21 10.66
CA LEU A 149 2.68 29.24 11.07
C LEU A 149 4.09 28.94 10.57
N LYS A 150 4.58 27.72 10.83
CA LYS A 150 5.92 27.30 10.39
C LYS A 150 6.08 27.39 8.87
N LEU A 151 5.12 26.92 8.10
CA LEU A 151 5.18 26.98 6.63
C LEU A 151 5.11 28.41 6.10
N LYS A 152 4.36 29.31 6.74
CA LYS A 152 4.27 30.74 6.39
C LYS A 152 5.57 31.49 6.58
N THR A 153 6.47 31.03 7.45
CA THR A 153 7.80 31.62 7.62
C THR A 153 8.82 31.19 6.55
N ILE A 154 8.43 30.33 5.62
CA ILE A 154 9.29 29.80 4.57
C ILE A 154 8.84 30.39 3.22
N PRO A 155 9.50 31.44 2.68
CA PRO A 155 9.03 32.15 1.48
C PRO A 155 8.81 31.27 0.24
N GLY A 156 9.62 30.21 0.10
CA GLY A 156 9.45 29.25 -0.99
C GLY A 156 8.10 28.53 -0.91
N TYR A 157 7.68 28.09 0.28
CA TYR A 157 6.35 27.50 0.45
C TYR A 157 5.22 28.51 0.25
N VAL A 158 5.39 29.74 0.72
CA VAL A 158 4.39 30.81 0.48
C VAL A 158 4.13 30.96 -1.01
N LYS A 159 5.20 31.03 -1.82
CA LYS A 159 5.11 31.14 -3.29
C LYS A 159 4.44 29.91 -3.91
N GLU A 160 4.83 28.71 -3.47
CA GLU A 160 4.30 27.45 -4.04
C GLU A 160 2.83 27.22 -3.69
N PHE A 161 2.43 27.42 -2.45
CA PHE A 161 1.02 27.30 -2.05
C PHE A 161 0.14 28.31 -2.81
N LYS A 162 0.59 29.56 -2.98
CA LYS A 162 -0.13 30.57 -3.76
C LYS A 162 -0.32 30.15 -5.23
N LYS A 163 0.70 29.49 -5.81
CA LYS A 163 0.60 28.96 -7.17
C LYS A 163 -0.37 27.79 -7.26
N VAL A 164 -0.36 26.89 -6.27
CA VAL A 164 -1.14 25.63 -6.26
C VAL A 164 -2.61 25.87 -5.90
N PHE A 165 -2.89 26.84 -5.01
CA PHE A 165 -4.21 27.18 -4.53
C PHE A 165 -4.54 28.67 -4.82
N PRO A 166 -4.58 29.09 -6.11
CA PRO A 166 -4.67 30.50 -6.49
C PRO A 166 -6.01 31.17 -6.15
N LYS A 167 -7.05 30.38 -5.85
CA LYS A 167 -8.37 30.88 -5.50
C LYS A 167 -8.53 31.12 -4.00
N ASP A 168 -7.60 30.62 -3.18
CA ASP A 168 -7.67 30.73 -1.74
C ASP A 168 -7.03 32.06 -1.29
N LYS A 169 -7.75 32.87 -0.51
CA LYS A 169 -7.24 34.13 0.03
C LYS A 169 -6.00 33.87 0.92
N ASP A 170 -6.04 32.83 1.73
CA ASP A 170 -4.92 32.33 2.51
C ASP A 170 -4.67 30.86 2.09
N PRO A 171 -3.72 30.64 1.15
CA PRO A 171 -3.53 29.31 0.58
C PRO A 171 -2.80 28.33 1.51
N ILE A 172 -2.09 28.80 2.54
CA ILE A 172 -1.43 27.93 3.50
C ILE A 172 -2.40 27.60 4.62
N THR A 173 -3.13 26.53 4.44
CA THR A 173 -4.01 25.92 5.45
C THR A 173 -3.59 24.50 5.73
N TYR A 174 -3.95 23.95 6.89
CA TYR A 174 -3.68 22.55 7.21
C TYR A 174 -4.37 21.58 6.25
N ASP A 175 -5.58 21.96 5.77
CA ASP A 175 -6.28 21.24 4.73
C ASP A 175 -5.51 21.20 3.41
N ASN A 176 -4.94 22.34 2.99
CA ASN A 176 -4.19 22.40 1.74
C ASN A 176 -2.85 21.66 1.84
N VAL A 177 -2.22 21.59 3.02
CA VAL A 177 -1.08 20.70 3.29
C VAL A 177 -1.47 19.26 3.04
N ALA A 178 -2.56 18.80 3.65
CA ALA A 178 -3.06 17.44 3.48
C ALA A 178 -3.47 17.14 2.02
N LYS A 179 -4.15 18.06 1.34
CA LYS A 179 -4.51 17.94 -0.08
C LYS A 179 -3.29 17.80 -0.99
N ALA A 180 -2.23 18.54 -0.72
CA ALA A 180 -1.01 18.44 -1.51
C ALA A 180 -0.31 17.09 -1.29
N ILE A 181 -0.15 16.64 -0.04
CA ILE A 181 0.41 15.32 0.28
C ILE A 181 -0.41 14.22 -0.38
N ALA A 182 -1.73 14.24 -0.25
CA ALA A 182 -2.62 13.27 -0.87
C ALA A 182 -2.51 13.25 -2.41
N ALA A 183 -2.32 14.40 -3.05
CA ALA A 183 -2.12 14.47 -4.50
C ALA A 183 -0.80 13.79 -4.92
N PHE A 184 0.27 13.94 -4.15
CA PHE A 184 1.50 13.20 -4.39
C PHE A 184 1.31 11.69 -4.18
N GLU A 185 0.70 11.27 -3.08
CA GLU A 185 0.45 9.86 -2.80
C GLU A 185 -0.38 9.17 -3.88
N ARG A 186 -1.29 9.89 -4.56
CA ARG A 186 -2.03 9.35 -5.73
C ARG A 186 -1.16 9.00 -6.91
N THR A 187 0.05 9.51 -7.00
CA THR A 187 1.00 9.14 -8.06
C THR A 187 1.80 7.87 -7.73
N LEU A 188 1.69 7.36 -6.51
CA LEU A 188 2.47 6.22 -6.01
C LEU A 188 1.83 4.88 -6.40
N THR A 189 1.62 4.65 -7.69
CA THR A 189 1.12 3.38 -8.23
C THR A 189 2.27 2.49 -8.66
N THR A 190 2.13 1.18 -8.43
CA THR A 190 3.20 0.19 -8.71
C THR A 190 2.65 -0.95 -9.57
N PRO A 191 2.45 -0.76 -10.89
CA PRO A 191 2.02 -1.84 -11.75
C PRO A 191 3.04 -2.98 -11.76
N SER A 192 2.54 -4.21 -11.77
CA SER A 192 3.33 -5.43 -11.62
C SER A 192 3.14 -6.40 -12.79
N ARG A 193 3.83 -7.53 -12.78
CA ARG A 193 3.62 -8.61 -13.77
C ARG A 193 2.21 -9.20 -13.69
N PHE A 194 1.59 -9.19 -12.53
CA PHE A 194 0.20 -9.61 -12.37
C PHE A 194 -0.77 -8.70 -13.14
N ASP A 195 -0.50 -7.38 -13.20
CA ASP A 195 -1.32 -6.47 -14.00
C ASP A 195 -1.21 -6.78 -15.49
N LYS A 196 -0.01 -7.11 -16.00
CA LYS A 196 0.18 -7.55 -17.40
C LYS A 196 -0.61 -8.83 -17.68
N PHE A 197 -0.59 -9.79 -16.74
CA PHE A 197 -1.40 -11.01 -16.84
C PHE A 197 -2.91 -10.66 -16.93
N LEU A 198 -3.42 -9.82 -16.05
CA LEU A 198 -4.83 -9.39 -16.06
C LEU A 198 -5.21 -8.64 -17.35
N MET A 199 -4.27 -7.98 -18.01
CA MET A 199 -4.47 -7.32 -19.31
C MET A 199 -4.39 -8.29 -20.50
N GLY A 200 -4.10 -9.57 -20.28
CA GLY A 200 -4.13 -10.62 -21.31
C GLY A 200 -2.76 -11.23 -21.66
N ASP A 201 -1.66 -10.72 -21.09
CA ASP A 201 -0.34 -11.33 -21.26
C ASP A 201 -0.20 -12.55 -20.35
N THR A 202 -0.70 -13.70 -20.82
CA THR A 202 -0.65 -14.95 -20.04
C THR A 202 0.78 -15.45 -19.79
N LYS A 203 1.78 -14.91 -20.49
CA LYS A 203 3.20 -15.24 -20.30
C LYS A 203 3.86 -14.38 -19.21
N ALA A 204 3.20 -13.33 -18.73
CA ALA A 204 3.72 -12.45 -17.67
C ALA A 204 3.94 -13.17 -16.32
N LEU A 205 3.23 -14.29 -16.08
CA LEU A 205 3.39 -15.14 -14.91
C LEU A 205 4.06 -16.48 -15.26
N THR A 206 4.96 -16.93 -14.41
CA THR A 206 5.55 -18.28 -14.49
C THR A 206 4.51 -19.35 -14.17
N LYS A 207 4.78 -20.62 -14.51
CA LYS A 207 3.92 -21.75 -14.16
C LYS A 207 3.63 -21.83 -12.65
N LYS A 208 4.66 -21.68 -11.81
CA LYS A 208 4.51 -21.72 -10.34
C LYS A 208 3.65 -20.58 -9.81
N GLU A 209 3.76 -19.37 -10.38
CA GLU A 209 2.94 -18.21 -10.01
C GLU A 209 1.47 -18.40 -10.40
N LYS A 210 1.20 -19.00 -11.56
CA LYS A 210 -0.14 -19.36 -12.01
C LYS A 210 -0.77 -20.41 -11.11
N GLU A 211 -0.01 -21.44 -10.74
CA GLU A 211 -0.45 -22.44 -9.76
C GLU A 211 -0.76 -21.81 -8.41
N GLY A 212 0.06 -20.86 -7.96
CA GLY A 212 -0.17 -20.09 -6.75
C GLY A 212 -1.43 -19.22 -6.83
N LEU A 213 -1.68 -18.55 -7.96
CA LEU A 213 -2.89 -17.77 -8.19
C LEU A 213 -4.15 -18.66 -8.15
N ARG A 214 -4.10 -19.87 -8.75
CA ARG A 214 -5.21 -20.85 -8.63
C ARG A 214 -5.47 -21.19 -7.18
N LEU A 215 -4.45 -21.58 -6.44
CA LEU A 215 -4.56 -21.91 -5.02
C LEU A 215 -5.11 -20.73 -4.21
N PHE A 216 -4.63 -19.51 -4.46
CA PHE A 216 -5.10 -18.29 -3.79
C PHE A 216 -6.60 -18.06 -3.99
N ILE A 217 -7.12 -18.33 -5.19
CA ILE A 217 -8.54 -18.23 -5.49
C ILE A 217 -9.29 -19.42 -4.89
N ASP A 218 -8.84 -20.64 -5.14
CA ASP A 218 -9.57 -21.88 -4.80
C ASP A 218 -9.65 -22.13 -3.30
N LYS A 219 -8.64 -21.69 -2.53
CA LYS A 219 -8.64 -21.77 -1.07
C LYS A 219 -9.45 -20.62 -0.42
N GLY A 220 -9.93 -19.65 -1.19
CA GLY A 220 -10.81 -18.58 -0.70
C GLY A 220 -10.11 -17.29 -0.30
N CYS A 221 -8.78 -17.14 -0.45
CA CYS A 221 -8.05 -15.92 -0.10
C CYS A 221 -8.58 -14.70 -0.88
N ALA A 222 -8.94 -14.90 -2.17
CA ALA A 222 -9.49 -13.88 -3.04
C ALA A 222 -10.86 -13.34 -2.58
N GLY A 223 -11.55 -13.99 -1.64
CA GLY A 223 -12.80 -13.50 -1.07
C GLY A 223 -12.62 -12.17 -0.31
N CYS A 224 -11.49 -12.01 0.37
CA CYS A 224 -11.16 -10.78 1.09
C CYS A 224 -10.09 -9.95 0.36
N HIS A 225 -9.07 -10.60 -0.20
CA HIS A 225 -7.99 -9.95 -0.93
C HIS A 225 -8.32 -9.92 -2.43
N ASN A 226 -9.16 -8.97 -2.86
CA ASN A 226 -9.64 -8.81 -4.23
C ASN A 226 -9.54 -7.35 -4.72
N GLY A 227 -10.11 -7.08 -5.90
CA GLY A 227 -10.17 -5.76 -6.49
C GLY A 227 -8.83 -5.28 -7.07
N VAL A 228 -8.73 -3.97 -7.25
CA VAL A 228 -7.56 -3.29 -7.84
C VAL A 228 -6.33 -3.44 -6.96
N ALA A 229 -6.47 -3.27 -5.66
CA ALA A 229 -5.37 -3.29 -4.70
C ALA A 229 -5.06 -4.71 -4.16
N VAL A 230 -5.76 -5.75 -4.64
CA VAL A 230 -5.65 -7.11 -4.07
C VAL A 230 -5.85 -7.08 -2.55
N GLY A 231 -6.92 -6.44 -2.10
CA GLY A 231 -7.25 -6.05 -0.74
C GLY A 231 -7.60 -4.57 -0.65
N GLY A 232 -7.67 -4.00 0.54
CA GLY A 232 -8.00 -2.58 0.78
C GLY A 232 -9.47 -2.22 0.57
N GLY A 233 -10.30 -3.13 0.05
CA GLY A 233 -11.68 -2.87 -0.36
C GLY A 233 -12.75 -3.16 0.71
N MET A 234 -12.37 -3.74 1.85
CA MET A 234 -13.32 -4.13 2.90
C MET A 234 -12.67 -4.22 4.28
N PHE A 235 -13.52 -4.37 5.29
CA PHE A 235 -13.13 -4.69 6.65
C PHE A 235 -13.47 -6.14 6.96
N ALA A 236 -12.62 -6.82 7.74
CA ALA A 236 -12.86 -8.19 8.19
C ALA A 236 -12.33 -8.38 9.62
N LYS A 237 -12.97 -9.28 10.36
CA LYS A 237 -12.46 -9.74 11.65
C LYS A 237 -11.23 -10.61 11.42
N PHE A 238 -10.12 -10.30 12.10
CA PHE A 238 -8.93 -11.13 12.05
C PHE A 238 -9.05 -12.26 13.07
N GLY A 239 -8.81 -13.49 12.63
CA GLY A 239 -8.94 -14.68 13.46
C GLY A 239 -10.38 -15.22 13.57
N ILE A 240 -11.07 -15.41 12.44
CA ILE A 240 -12.43 -15.94 12.40
C ILE A 240 -12.49 -17.40 12.88
N PHE A 241 -11.59 -18.25 12.40
CA PHE A 241 -11.55 -19.68 12.73
C PHE A 241 -10.64 -19.97 13.93
N LYS A 242 -9.52 -19.27 14.02
CA LYS A 242 -8.59 -19.40 15.15
C LYS A 242 -8.12 -18.00 15.55
N PRO A 243 -8.29 -17.60 16.83
CA PRO A 243 -7.85 -16.29 17.28
C PRO A 243 -6.35 -16.05 16.97
N TYR A 244 -6.03 -14.87 16.47
CA TYR A 244 -4.65 -14.39 16.38
C TYR A 244 -4.27 -13.74 17.72
N PRO A 245 -3.12 -14.05 18.31
CA PRO A 245 -2.71 -13.49 19.60
C PRO A 245 -2.37 -12.01 19.45
N THR A 246 -3.30 -11.14 19.84
CA THR A 246 -3.12 -9.68 19.81
C THR A 246 -3.97 -9.02 20.90
N ALA A 247 -3.44 -7.95 21.49
CA ALA A 247 -4.19 -7.07 22.40
C ALA A 247 -4.90 -5.93 21.66
N ASP A 248 -4.67 -5.79 20.35
CA ASP A 248 -5.29 -4.74 19.55
C ASP A 248 -6.70 -5.13 19.12
N LEU A 249 -7.69 -4.43 19.67
CA LEU A 249 -9.10 -4.68 19.41
C LEU A 249 -9.60 -4.12 18.04
N GLY A 250 -8.70 -3.58 17.20
CA GLY A 250 -9.04 -3.10 15.88
C GLY A 250 -10.03 -1.94 15.88
N LYS A 251 -11.04 -2.03 15.04
CA LYS A 251 -12.07 -0.99 14.83
C LYS A 251 -12.93 -0.74 16.08
N TYR A 252 -13.00 -1.71 17.01
CA TYR A 252 -13.67 -1.52 18.31
C TYR A 252 -13.14 -0.29 19.07
N LYS A 253 -11.85 0.05 18.92
CA LYS A 253 -11.29 1.25 19.56
C LYS A 253 -12.00 2.54 19.14
N LEU A 254 -12.55 2.57 17.92
CA LEU A 254 -13.28 3.71 17.38
C LEU A 254 -14.76 3.64 17.69
N THR A 255 -15.38 2.49 17.48
CA THR A 255 -16.85 2.35 17.46
C THR A 255 -17.44 1.94 18.80
N LYS A 256 -16.65 1.31 19.67
CA LYS A 256 -17.08 0.68 20.93
C LYS A 256 -18.16 -0.42 20.76
N LYS A 257 -18.35 -0.89 19.51
CA LYS A 257 -19.33 -1.96 19.20
C LYS A 257 -18.65 -3.32 19.30
N GLU A 258 -19.23 -4.26 20.06
CA GLU A 258 -18.65 -5.60 20.26
C GLU A 258 -18.36 -6.36 18.97
N GLN A 259 -19.21 -6.22 17.95
CA GLN A 259 -19.00 -6.83 16.63
C GLN A 259 -17.77 -6.31 15.89
N ASP A 260 -17.25 -5.15 16.27
CA ASP A 260 -16.06 -4.53 15.66
C ASP A 260 -14.75 -4.94 16.36
N LYS A 261 -14.81 -5.82 17.38
CA LYS A 261 -13.61 -6.38 18.00
C LYS A 261 -12.80 -7.20 16.99
N PHE A 262 -11.50 -6.88 16.92
CA PHE A 262 -10.54 -7.48 15.99
C PHE A 262 -10.88 -7.28 14.51
N VAL A 263 -11.75 -6.33 14.19
CA VAL A 263 -12.04 -5.93 12.82
C VAL A 263 -10.98 -4.94 12.34
N PHE A 264 -10.36 -5.25 11.20
CA PHE A 264 -9.36 -4.42 10.53
C PHE A 264 -9.73 -4.26 9.06
N LYS A 265 -9.25 -3.18 8.45
CA LYS A 265 -9.25 -3.07 7.00
C LYS A 265 -8.36 -4.19 6.44
N VAL A 266 -8.90 -4.98 5.52
CA VAL A 266 -8.11 -6.00 4.82
C VAL A 266 -6.95 -5.31 4.08
N PRO A 267 -5.69 -5.61 4.40
CA PRO A 267 -4.57 -4.92 3.77
C PRO A 267 -4.43 -5.28 2.29
N SER A 268 -3.89 -4.35 1.51
CA SER A 268 -3.42 -4.64 0.17
C SER A 268 -2.30 -5.68 0.20
N LEU A 269 -2.29 -6.59 -0.77
CA LEU A 269 -1.18 -7.53 -0.97
C LEU A 269 -0.23 -7.09 -2.09
N ARG A 270 -0.47 -5.94 -2.72
CA ARG A 270 0.50 -5.38 -3.67
C ARG A 270 1.80 -5.07 -2.95
N ASN A 271 2.90 -5.49 -3.55
CA ASN A 271 4.26 -5.37 -3.00
C ASN A 271 4.49 -6.15 -1.69
N ILE A 272 3.59 -7.06 -1.29
CA ILE A 272 3.64 -7.73 0.02
C ILE A 272 4.97 -8.44 0.29
N ALA A 273 5.64 -8.95 -0.74
CA ALA A 273 6.96 -9.57 -0.62
C ALA A 273 8.08 -8.60 -0.17
N ARG A 274 7.82 -7.29 -0.16
CA ARG A 274 8.77 -6.22 0.20
C ARG A 274 8.39 -5.46 1.46
N THR A 275 7.16 -5.64 1.95
CA THR A 275 6.59 -4.83 3.04
C THR A 275 6.48 -5.61 4.35
N TYR A 276 7.53 -6.37 4.65
CA TYR A 276 7.68 -7.02 5.97
C TYR A 276 8.07 -5.96 7.02
N PRO A 277 7.83 -6.27 8.33
CA PRO A 277 7.12 -7.40 8.91
C PRO A 277 5.60 -7.31 8.70
N TYR A 278 4.89 -8.44 8.84
CA TYR A 278 3.50 -8.60 8.47
C TYR A 278 2.55 -8.42 9.65
N PHE A 279 1.26 -8.23 9.31
CA PHE A 279 0.12 -7.94 10.18
C PHE A 279 0.17 -6.56 10.83
N HIS A 280 -0.91 -6.23 11.53
CA HIS A 280 -1.09 -4.92 12.16
C HIS A 280 -0.10 -4.66 13.30
N ASP A 281 0.47 -5.70 13.87
CA ASP A 281 1.44 -5.65 14.97
C ASP A 281 2.90 -5.81 14.52
N GLY A 282 3.12 -6.14 13.23
CA GLY A 282 4.46 -6.33 12.67
C GLY A 282 5.26 -7.48 13.29
N GLN A 283 4.60 -8.51 13.86
CA GLN A 283 5.30 -9.58 14.60
C GLN A 283 5.72 -10.76 13.72
N VAL A 284 5.37 -10.75 12.43
CA VAL A 284 5.67 -11.86 11.51
C VAL A 284 6.58 -11.37 10.39
N TRP A 285 7.81 -11.91 10.34
CA TRP A 285 8.87 -11.47 9.42
C TRP A 285 8.94 -12.29 8.13
N ASP A 286 8.44 -13.52 8.16
CA ASP A 286 8.51 -14.45 7.05
C ASP A 286 7.15 -14.54 6.33
N LEU A 287 7.14 -14.33 5.01
CA LEU A 287 5.92 -14.34 4.20
C LEU A 287 5.26 -15.72 4.18
N ARG A 288 6.05 -16.81 4.18
CA ARG A 288 5.53 -18.18 4.25
C ARG A 288 4.76 -18.41 5.56
N LYS A 289 5.34 -17.90 6.67
CA LYS A 289 4.71 -17.96 7.99
C LYS A 289 3.41 -17.14 8.01
N ALA A 290 3.41 -15.95 7.41
CA ALA A 290 2.19 -15.13 7.29
C ALA A 290 1.09 -15.86 6.49
N VAL A 291 1.42 -16.50 5.38
CA VAL A 291 0.46 -17.30 4.57
C VAL A 291 -0.09 -18.47 5.37
N LYS A 292 0.74 -19.19 6.13
CA LYS A 292 0.29 -20.29 7.00
C LYS A 292 -0.68 -19.79 8.09
N ILE A 293 -0.32 -18.69 8.75
CA ILE A 293 -1.18 -18.06 9.77
C ILE A 293 -2.53 -17.66 9.17
N MET A 294 -2.55 -17.03 7.97
CA MET A 294 -3.80 -16.68 7.32
C MET A 294 -4.64 -17.91 6.96
N GLY A 295 -4.04 -19.01 6.51
CA GLY A 295 -4.73 -20.27 6.31
C GLY A 295 -5.43 -20.77 7.57
N GLU A 296 -4.73 -20.82 8.69
CA GLU A 296 -5.27 -21.30 9.95
C GLU A 296 -6.30 -20.33 10.58
N THR A 297 -5.98 -19.03 10.61
CA THR A 297 -6.78 -18.05 11.36
C THR A 297 -8.01 -17.57 10.59
N GLN A 298 -7.90 -17.40 9.26
CA GLN A 298 -8.98 -16.84 8.45
C GLN A 298 -9.79 -17.87 7.68
N LEU A 299 -9.19 -19.02 7.33
CA LEU A 299 -9.81 -20.04 6.49
C LEU A 299 -10.04 -21.36 7.24
N GLY A 300 -9.47 -21.55 8.43
CA GLY A 300 -9.55 -22.79 9.19
C GLY A 300 -8.87 -23.99 8.52
N ILE A 301 -7.90 -23.73 7.65
CA ILE A 301 -7.20 -24.78 6.87
C ILE A 301 -5.71 -24.78 7.17
N LYS A 302 -5.10 -25.97 7.14
CA LYS A 302 -3.66 -26.13 7.19
C LYS A 302 -3.13 -26.31 5.77
N LEU A 303 -2.39 -25.30 5.30
CA LEU A 303 -1.72 -25.35 3.99
C LEU A 303 -0.45 -26.22 4.08
N THR A 304 -0.22 -27.06 3.07
CA THR A 304 1.06 -27.77 2.92
C THR A 304 2.17 -26.82 2.51
N ASP A 305 3.43 -27.20 2.75
CA ASP A 305 4.59 -26.37 2.36
C ASP A 305 4.62 -26.08 0.84
N ASN A 306 4.23 -27.06 0.02
CA ASN A 306 4.16 -26.88 -1.43
C ASN A 306 3.06 -25.86 -1.84
N GLU A 307 1.88 -25.89 -1.20
CA GLU A 307 0.84 -24.90 -1.44
C GLU A 307 1.29 -23.50 -1.02
N VAL A 308 1.93 -23.41 0.14
CA VAL A 308 2.53 -22.14 0.65
C VAL A 308 3.55 -21.60 -0.34
N ASP A 309 4.45 -22.44 -0.88
CA ASP A 309 5.48 -22.03 -1.84
C ASP A 309 4.89 -21.50 -3.15
N LYS A 310 3.80 -22.10 -3.62
CA LYS A 310 3.09 -21.63 -4.81
C LYS A 310 2.36 -20.32 -4.54
N ILE A 311 1.64 -20.20 -3.42
CA ILE A 311 0.98 -18.95 -3.03
C ILE A 311 2.01 -17.82 -2.88
N VAL A 312 3.13 -18.05 -2.21
CA VAL A 312 4.20 -17.07 -2.07
C VAL A 312 4.79 -16.68 -3.43
N ALA A 313 4.95 -17.64 -4.37
CA ALA A 313 5.37 -17.31 -5.72
C ALA A 313 4.39 -16.34 -6.40
N PHE A 314 3.07 -16.60 -6.30
CA PHE A 314 2.06 -15.65 -6.78
C PHE A 314 2.17 -14.28 -6.10
N LEU A 315 2.27 -14.23 -4.77
CA LEU A 315 2.41 -12.98 -4.01
C LEU A 315 3.64 -12.17 -4.45
N ASN A 316 4.75 -12.82 -4.80
CA ASN A 316 5.93 -12.16 -5.37
C ASN A 316 5.63 -11.47 -6.72
N SER A 317 4.72 -12.02 -7.54
CA SER A 317 4.32 -11.42 -8.81
C SER A 317 3.54 -10.11 -8.67
N LEU A 318 3.05 -9.81 -7.46
CA LEU A 318 2.38 -8.55 -7.10
C LEU A 318 3.35 -7.40 -6.81
N THR A 319 4.66 -7.66 -6.84
CA THR A 319 5.70 -6.62 -6.67
C THR A 319 5.82 -5.84 -7.96
N GLY A 320 5.54 -4.54 -7.89
CA GLY A 320 5.64 -3.61 -9.00
C GLY A 320 6.84 -2.67 -8.89
N GLU A 321 7.00 -1.81 -9.89
CA GLU A 321 8.06 -0.80 -9.91
C GLU A 321 7.58 0.49 -9.27
N ILE A 322 8.38 1.03 -8.38
CA ILE A 322 8.12 2.34 -7.76
C ILE A 322 8.40 3.44 -8.81
N PRO A 323 7.55 4.46 -8.96
CA PRO A 323 7.79 5.56 -9.89
C PRO A 323 9.15 6.21 -9.63
N LYS A 324 10.02 6.24 -10.62
CA LYS A 324 11.40 6.75 -10.49
C LYS A 324 11.47 8.18 -9.97
N ASP A 325 10.52 9.03 -10.39
CA ASP A 325 10.47 10.41 -9.93
C ASP A 325 10.06 10.53 -8.46
N ALA A 326 9.31 9.57 -7.91
CA ALA A 326 8.99 9.54 -6.50
C ALA A 326 10.21 9.28 -5.61
N LEU A 327 11.20 8.54 -6.11
CA LEU A 327 12.45 8.22 -5.40
C LEU A 327 13.48 9.36 -5.39
N LYS A 328 13.34 10.34 -6.27
CA LYS A 328 14.25 11.51 -6.29
C LYS A 328 13.92 12.45 -5.15
N LEU A 329 14.87 12.73 -4.29
CA LEU A 329 14.70 13.72 -3.22
C LEU A 329 14.38 15.10 -3.80
N PRO A 330 13.33 15.78 -3.32
CA PRO A 330 13.02 17.15 -3.76
C PRO A 330 13.98 18.15 -3.14
N VAL A 331 14.25 19.25 -3.82
CA VAL A 331 14.89 20.42 -3.22
C VAL A 331 13.87 21.16 -2.37
N LEU A 332 14.07 21.17 -1.06
CA LEU A 332 13.21 21.87 -0.11
C LEU A 332 13.53 23.35 -0.08
N PRO A 333 12.54 24.25 0.03
CA PRO A 333 12.81 25.67 0.20
C PRO A 333 13.51 25.92 1.54
N PRO A 334 14.50 26.86 1.58
CA PRO A 334 15.24 27.13 2.80
C PRO A 334 14.37 27.76 3.88
N SER A 335 14.69 27.43 5.14
CA SER A 335 14.14 28.12 6.32
C SER A 335 14.69 29.55 6.43
N THR A 336 14.02 30.38 7.22
CA THR A 336 14.49 31.74 7.60
C THR A 336 14.78 31.79 9.09
N PRO A 337 15.41 32.88 9.61
CA PRO A 337 15.58 33.06 11.06
C PRO A 337 14.26 33.02 11.86
N GLU A 338 13.14 33.41 11.24
CA GLU A 338 11.80 33.42 11.83
C GLU A 338 11.17 32.05 11.87
N THR A 339 11.72 31.06 11.13
CA THR A 339 11.18 29.69 11.12
C THR A 339 11.35 29.07 12.51
N PRO A 340 10.25 28.59 13.14
CA PRO A 340 10.31 27.97 14.45
C PRO A 340 11.33 26.82 14.48
N LYS A 341 12.26 26.91 15.45
CA LYS A 341 13.33 25.92 15.61
C LYS A 341 12.75 24.54 16.02
N PRO A 342 13.42 23.46 15.65
CA PRO A 342 13.09 22.13 16.14
C PRO A 342 13.13 22.05 17.66
N LYS A 343 12.24 21.23 18.25
CA LYS A 343 12.21 20.90 19.67
C LYS A 343 12.37 19.39 19.83
N ALA A 344 13.52 18.95 20.29
CA ALA A 344 13.81 17.54 20.51
C ALA A 344 13.40 17.07 21.92
N ASN A 345 13.29 18.02 22.86
CA ASN A 345 12.99 17.79 24.27
C ASN A 345 11.55 18.17 24.64
#